data_0aab79454ff909a87be4e35cd939f5e2
#
_entry.id   0aab79454ff909a87be4e35cd939f5e2
#
_cell.length_a   1.000
_cell.length_b   1.000
_cell.length_c   1.000
_cell.angle_alpha   90.00
_cell.angle_beta   90.00
_cell.angle_gamma   90.00
#
_symmetry.space_group_name_H-M   'P 1'
#
loop_
_entity.id
_entity.type
_entity.pdbx_description
1 polymer ?
#
loop_
_entity_poly.entity_id
_entity_poly.type
_entity_poly.pdbx_seq_one_letter_code
_entity_poly.pdbx_strand_id
1 'polypeptide(L)'
;MLDDLDAVLLEFANASRTVGESVGFIFDFDGTLAPIVESPSKARMHPLFVPLLRRIISSYDLAIVSGRPIDFLLEQFKFLASQTSNFRVRLFGHYGFESSDLEGLSIERRVIPAGELEKLEEFRNRWKRMSFPEVAFEDKGVSFGLHYRGAPQIRQPLGAWISQELAQLQGLIIRPGKMVFEVAPASMPSKEVVVNELLSFTPRVVFSGDDYGDLGVFRLLRLDNYSKRCLSILVANASETPDELAETCDLKTQSPAELALVIDRLLGLLDQS
;
A
#
# COMPACT_ATOMS: atom_id res chain seq x y z
N MET A 1 -6.75 -16.45 21.05
CA MET A 1 -6.53 -15.99 19.64
C MET A 1 -7.82 -15.57 18.93
N LEU A 2 -8.88 -16.41 18.83
CA LEU A 2 -10.15 -15.96 18.21
C LEU A 2 -10.90 -14.96 19.09
N ASP A 3 -10.90 -15.14 20.39
CA ASP A 3 -11.55 -14.24 21.36
C ASP A 3 -10.92 -12.84 21.37
N ASP A 4 -9.63 -12.73 21.08
CA ASP A 4 -8.88 -11.48 21.03
C ASP A 4 -9.19 -10.71 19.73
N LEU A 5 -9.26 -11.41 18.59
CA LEU A 5 -9.66 -10.82 17.30
C LEU A 5 -11.04 -10.18 17.38
N ASP A 6 -12.01 -10.94 17.92
CA ASP A 6 -13.39 -10.48 18.03
C ASP A 6 -13.54 -9.29 18.96
N ALA A 7 -12.79 -9.26 20.05
CA ALA A 7 -12.80 -8.14 20.98
C ALA A 7 -12.32 -6.85 20.29
N VAL A 8 -11.22 -6.90 19.54
CA VAL A 8 -10.68 -5.74 18.79
C VAL A 8 -11.65 -5.26 17.73
N LEU A 9 -12.23 -6.16 16.92
CA LEU A 9 -13.20 -5.79 15.89
C LEU A 9 -14.47 -5.17 16.48
N LEU A 10 -14.97 -5.73 17.58
CA LEU A 10 -16.15 -5.24 18.27
C LEU A 10 -15.88 -3.86 18.91
N GLU A 11 -14.72 -3.66 19.52
CA GLU A 11 -14.32 -2.37 20.09
C GLU A 11 -14.30 -1.28 19.00
N PHE A 12 -13.63 -1.55 17.85
CA PHE A 12 -13.61 -0.62 16.73
C PHE A 12 -15.03 -0.32 16.20
N ALA A 13 -15.87 -1.33 15.99
CA ALA A 13 -17.22 -1.16 15.48
C ALA A 13 -18.10 -0.35 16.46
N ASN A 14 -18.04 -0.63 17.76
CA ASN A 14 -18.78 0.11 18.78
C ASN A 14 -18.33 1.56 18.88
N ALA A 15 -17.03 1.83 18.83
CA ALA A 15 -16.49 3.18 18.83
C ALA A 15 -16.93 3.96 17.59
N SER A 16 -17.01 3.32 16.42
CA SER A 16 -17.47 3.94 15.16
C SER A 16 -18.94 4.37 15.24
N ARG A 17 -19.81 3.54 15.82
CA ARG A 17 -21.24 3.85 16.00
C ARG A 17 -21.48 5.00 16.97
N THR A 18 -20.74 5.03 18.09
CA THR A 18 -20.94 6.01 19.16
C THR A 18 -20.67 7.43 18.69
N VAL A 19 -19.73 7.63 17.79
CA VAL A 19 -19.30 8.97 17.34
C VAL A 19 -20.02 9.40 16.05
N GLY A 20 -20.62 8.45 15.29
CA GLY A 20 -21.29 8.74 14.01
C GLY A 20 -20.34 9.26 12.93
N GLU A 21 -19.05 8.98 13.05
CA GLU A 21 -18.04 9.34 12.05
C GLU A 21 -18.04 8.31 10.91
N SER A 22 -17.77 8.79 9.68
CA SER A 22 -17.60 7.91 8.52
C SER A 22 -16.37 7.00 8.69
N VAL A 23 -16.50 5.75 8.27
CA VAL A 23 -15.42 4.78 8.23
C VAL A 23 -14.90 4.68 6.79
N GLY A 24 -13.58 4.65 6.62
CA GLY A 24 -12.92 4.39 5.36
C GLY A 24 -12.08 3.11 5.42
N PHE A 25 -12.08 2.38 4.33
CA PHE A 25 -11.22 1.21 4.15
C PHE A 25 -10.09 1.58 3.20
N ILE A 26 -8.86 1.37 3.64
CA ILE A 26 -7.64 1.64 2.86
C ILE A 26 -6.85 0.35 2.74
N PHE A 27 -6.59 -0.09 1.52
CA PHE A 27 -5.84 -1.30 1.26
C PHE A 27 -4.60 -1.04 0.41
N ASP A 28 -3.51 -1.69 0.75
CA ASP A 28 -2.48 -2.02 -0.23
C ASP A 28 -2.98 -3.11 -1.19
N PHE A 29 -2.25 -3.34 -2.29
CA PHE A 29 -2.66 -4.32 -3.30
C PHE A 29 -1.85 -5.62 -3.21
N ASP A 30 -0.53 -5.57 -3.45
CA ASP A 30 0.31 -6.75 -3.54
C ASP A 30 0.63 -7.32 -2.15
N GLY A 31 0.32 -8.59 -1.93
CA GLY A 31 0.45 -9.22 -0.61
C GLY A 31 -0.75 -9.00 0.31
N THR A 32 -1.58 -7.99 0.02
CA THR A 32 -2.73 -7.59 0.83
C THR A 32 -4.06 -8.01 0.18
N LEU A 33 -4.43 -7.43 -0.96
CA LEU A 33 -5.61 -7.85 -1.73
C LEU A 33 -5.30 -8.97 -2.72
N ALA A 34 -4.07 -9.05 -3.19
CA ALA A 34 -3.58 -10.05 -4.13
C ALA A 34 -2.46 -10.87 -3.49
N PRO A 35 -2.40 -12.20 -3.67
CA PRO A 35 -1.26 -12.97 -3.23
C PRO A 35 0.01 -12.56 -3.98
N ILE A 36 1.16 -12.66 -3.30
CA ILE A 36 2.46 -12.44 -3.95
C ILE A 36 2.69 -13.51 -5.01
N VAL A 37 3.08 -13.08 -6.19
CA VAL A 37 3.36 -13.93 -7.35
C VAL A 37 4.75 -13.62 -7.92
N GLU A 38 5.36 -14.58 -8.60
CA GLU A 38 6.70 -14.41 -9.19
C GLU A 38 6.75 -13.31 -10.24
N SER A 39 5.71 -13.20 -11.07
CA SER A 39 5.62 -12.18 -12.12
C SER A 39 4.60 -11.10 -11.74
N PRO A 40 5.03 -9.84 -11.54
CA PRO A 40 4.14 -8.75 -11.17
C PRO A 40 2.93 -8.58 -12.10
N SER A 41 3.06 -8.84 -13.40
CA SER A 41 1.96 -8.75 -14.38
C SER A 41 0.88 -9.81 -14.18
N LYS A 42 1.17 -10.88 -13.44
CA LYS A 42 0.21 -11.96 -13.12
C LYS A 42 -0.54 -11.73 -11.81
N ALA A 43 -0.20 -10.68 -11.05
CA ALA A 43 -0.92 -10.39 -9.81
C ALA A 43 -2.40 -10.12 -10.10
N ARG A 44 -3.26 -10.76 -9.34
CA ARG A 44 -4.72 -10.61 -9.42
C ARG A 44 -5.28 -10.58 -8.01
N MET A 45 -6.24 -9.70 -7.80
CA MET A 45 -6.97 -9.63 -6.54
C MET A 45 -7.59 -10.98 -6.19
N HIS A 46 -7.54 -11.36 -4.91
CA HIS A 46 -8.16 -12.59 -4.43
C HIS A 46 -9.69 -12.52 -4.60
N PRO A 47 -10.35 -13.56 -5.15
CA PRO A 47 -11.78 -13.50 -5.53
C PRO A 47 -12.72 -13.14 -4.39
N LEU A 48 -12.39 -13.47 -3.13
CA LEU A 48 -13.20 -13.12 -1.96
C LEU A 48 -13.37 -11.60 -1.77
N PHE A 49 -12.46 -10.78 -2.27
CA PHE A 49 -12.60 -9.32 -2.17
C PHE A 49 -13.65 -8.73 -3.10
N VAL A 50 -14.01 -9.38 -4.21
CA VAL A 50 -14.99 -8.82 -5.16
C VAL A 50 -16.33 -8.48 -4.48
N PRO A 51 -17.00 -9.41 -3.76
CA PRO A 51 -18.24 -9.09 -3.05
C PRO A 51 -18.01 -8.13 -1.88
N LEU A 52 -16.87 -8.23 -1.17
CA LEU A 52 -16.57 -7.36 -0.03
C LEU A 52 -16.37 -5.91 -0.45
N LEU A 53 -15.61 -5.64 -1.49
CA LEU A 53 -15.39 -4.29 -1.99
C LEU A 53 -16.70 -3.66 -2.49
N ARG A 54 -17.58 -4.44 -3.12
CA ARG A 54 -18.93 -3.96 -3.49
C ARG A 54 -19.75 -3.58 -2.27
N ARG A 55 -19.67 -4.37 -1.19
CA ARG A 55 -20.35 -4.05 0.08
C ARG A 55 -19.72 -2.82 0.74
N ILE A 56 -18.39 -2.69 0.76
CA ILE A 56 -17.71 -1.52 1.29
C ILE A 56 -18.20 -0.24 0.60
N ILE A 57 -18.16 -0.18 -0.73
CA ILE A 57 -18.52 1.05 -1.45
C ILE A 57 -20.00 1.41 -1.38
N SER A 58 -20.87 0.51 -0.91
CA SER A 58 -22.28 0.83 -0.68
C SER A 58 -22.52 1.67 0.59
N SER A 59 -21.56 1.65 1.54
CA SER A 59 -21.74 2.23 2.87
C SER A 59 -20.52 2.95 3.44
N TYR A 60 -19.36 2.80 2.80
CA TYR A 60 -18.07 3.27 3.33
C TYR A 60 -17.16 3.82 2.23
N ASP A 61 -16.25 4.74 2.59
CA ASP A 61 -15.20 5.20 1.68
C ASP A 61 -14.17 4.08 1.44
N LEU A 62 -13.64 3.99 0.22
CA LEU A 62 -12.62 3.03 -0.19
C LEU A 62 -11.43 3.75 -0.82
N ALA A 63 -10.22 3.40 -0.39
CA ALA A 63 -9.01 3.79 -1.07
C ALA A 63 -8.08 2.58 -1.29
N ILE A 64 -7.41 2.56 -2.44
CA ILE A 64 -6.34 1.61 -2.74
C ILE A 64 -5.05 2.42 -2.89
N VAL A 65 -4.02 2.09 -2.12
CA VAL A 65 -2.74 2.80 -2.12
C VAL A 65 -1.62 1.82 -2.41
N SER A 66 -1.07 1.84 -3.62
CA SER A 66 -0.14 0.82 -4.09
C SER A 66 1.09 1.39 -4.80
N GLY A 67 2.17 0.62 -4.84
CA GLY A 67 3.32 0.90 -5.71
C GLY A 67 3.08 0.64 -7.20
N ARG A 68 1.92 0.06 -7.55
CA ARG A 68 1.52 -0.19 -8.94
C ARG A 68 1.17 1.10 -9.68
N PRO A 69 1.36 1.14 -11.02
CA PRO A 69 0.83 2.23 -11.86
C PRO A 69 -0.69 2.35 -11.73
N ILE A 70 -1.21 3.56 -11.91
CA ILE A 70 -2.65 3.82 -11.80
C ILE A 70 -3.47 3.03 -12.82
N ASP A 71 -2.98 2.86 -14.05
CA ASP A 71 -3.66 2.10 -15.11
C ASP A 71 -3.87 0.63 -14.70
N PHE A 72 -2.89 0.04 -14.00
CA PHE A 72 -3.04 -1.31 -13.46
C PHE A 72 -4.17 -1.36 -12.43
N LEU A 73 -4.24 -0.39 -11.52
CA LEU A 73 -5.29 -0.33 -10.50
C LEU A 73 -6.67 -0.11 -11.13
N LEU A 74 -6.79 0.80 -12.09
CA LEU A 74 -8.04 1.03 -12.82
C LEU A 74 -8.56 -0.26 -13.47
N GLU A 75 -7.68 -1.03 -14.09
CA GLU A 75 -8.07 -2.34 -14.69
C GLU A 75 -8.50 -3.36 -13.63
N GLN A 76 -7.81 -3.43 -12.48
CA GLN A 76 -8.17 -4.36 -11.40
C GLN A 76 -9.52 -4.03 -10.75
N PHE A 77 -9.86 -2.74 -10.63
CA PHE A 77 -11.03 -2.27 -9.90
C PHE A 77 -12.19 -1.80 -10.79
N LYS A 78 -12.07 -1.90 -12.12
CA LYS A 78 -13.13 -1.50 -13.08
C LYS A 78 -14.49 -2.13 -12.82
N PHE A 79 -14.55 -3.31 -12.18
CA PHE A 79 -15.79 -3.99 -11.83
C PHE A 79 -16.64 -3.24 -10.78
N LEU A 80 -16.07 -2.23 -10.11
CA LEU A 80 -16.78 -1.36 -9.19
C LEU A 80 -17.42 -0.14 -9.89
N ALA A 81 -16.95 0.25 -11.07
CA ALA A 81 -17.38 1.47 -11.77
C ALA A 81 -18.88 1.49 -12.14
N SER A 82 -19.53 0.32 -12.25
CA SER A 82 -20.95 0.23 -12.54
C SER A 82 -21.87 0.40 -11.35
N GLN A 83 -21.33 0.61 -10.16
CA GLN A 83 -22.12 0.76 -8.93
C GLN A 83 -22.32 2.24 -8.60
N THR A 84 -23.58 2.67 -8.52
CA THR A 84 -23.92 3.97 -7.94
C THR A 84 -23.58 3.95 -6.45
N SER A 85 -22.68 4.80 -6.04
CA SER A 85 -22.27 4.95 -4.64
C SER A 85 -22.27 6.42 -4.25
N ASN A 86 -22.70 6.71 -3.03
CA ASN A 86 -22.54 8.04 -2.42
C ASN A 86 -21.18 8.18 -1.71
N PHE A 87 -20.40 7.11 -1.66
CA PHE A 87 -19.11 7.05 -0.98
C PHE A 87 -17.95 7.18 -1.97
N ARG A 88 -16.84 7.71 -1.47
CA ARG A 88 -15.67 7.99 -2.32
C ARG A 88 -14.85 6.74 -2.55
N VAL A 89 -14.54 6.47 -3.82
CA VAL A 89 -13.57 5.44 -4.20
C VAL A 89 -12.38 6.14 -4.85
N ARG A 90 -11.19 5.97 -4.27
CA ARG A 90 -9.97 6.58 -4.78
C ARG A 90 -8.85 5.55 -4.95
N LEU A 91 -8.18 5.63 -6.08
CA LEU A 91 -7.04 4.80 -6.42
C LEU A 91 -5.77 5.65 -6.43
N PHE A 92 -4.74 5.18 -5.77
CA PHE A 92 -3.44 5.86 -5.66
C PHE A 92 -2.34 4.91 -6.18
N GLY A 93 -1.81 5.23 -7.36
CA GLY A 93 -0.69 4.53 -7.98
C GLY A 93 0.64 5.16 -7.63
N HIS A 94 1.73 4.39 -7.80
CA HIS A 94 3.10 4.81 -7.49
C HIS A 94 3.21 5.48 -6.11
N TYR A 95 2.64 4.82 -5.07
CA TYR A 95 2.63 5.31 -3.67
C TYR A 95 1.91 6.66 -3.49
N GLY A 96 1.00 7.03 -4.41
CA GLY A 96 0.26 8.30 -4.37
C GLY A 96 0.83 9.40 -5.27
N PHE A 97 1.83 9.11 -6.10
CA PHE A 97 2.24 10.02 -7.17
C PHE A 97 1.12 10.21 -8.20
N GLU A 98 0.42 9.15 -8.54
CA GLU A 98 -0.78 9.18 -9.38
C GLU A 98 -2.02 8.93 -8.52
N SER A 99 -3.10 9.65 -8.80
CA SER A 99 -4.40 9.36 -8.22
C SER A 99 -5.52 9.48 -9.23
N SER A 100 -6.58 8.72 -9.03
CA SER A 100 -7.79 8.76 -9.85
C SER A 100 -8.98 8.36 -9.01
N ASP A 101 -10.17 8.81 -9.43
CA ASP A 101 -11.41 8.18 -9.03
C ASP A 101 -11.59 6.82 -9.72
N LEU A 102 -12.65 6.13 -9.39
CA LEU A 102 -12.92 4.82 -9.95
C LEU A 102 -13.27 4.86 -11.46
N GLU A 103 -13.81 5.98 -11.94
CA GLU A 103 -14.22 6.13 -13.34
C GLU A 103 -13.01 6.36 -14.26
N GLY A 104 -11.87 6.78 -13.69
CA GLY A 104 -10.64 7.02 -14.44
C GLY A 104 -10.72 8.19 -15.42
N LEU A 105 -11.73 9.05 -15.27
CA LEU A 105 -11.96 10.20 -16.14
C LEU A 105 -10.87 11.25 -16.02
N SER A 106 -10.21 11.31 -14.85
CA SER A 106 -9.05 12.16 -14.62
C SER A 106 -7.98 11.40 -13.83
N ILE A 107 -6.76 11.42 -14.34
CA ILE A 107 -5.57 10.98 -13.61
C ILE A 107 -4.83 12.22 -13.16
N GLU A 108 -4.80 12.45 -11.87
CA GLU A 108 -4.01 13.51 -11.26
C GLU A 108 -2.59 12.99 -10.99
N ARG A 109 -1.59 13.83 -11.24
CA ARG A 109 -0.19 13.54 -10.95
C ARG A 109 0.42 14.62 -10.08
N ARG A 110 1.13 14.22 -9.04
CA ARG A 110 1.90 15.17 -8.24
C ARG A 110 3.09 15.68 -9.05
N VAL A 111 3.51 16.89 -8.73
CA VAL A 111 4.66 17.50 -9.42
C VAL A 111 5.95 16.96 -8.79
N ILE A 112 6.82 16.41 -9.63
CA ILE A 112 8.21 16.09 -9.27
C ILE A 112 9.10 17.20 -9.81
N PRO A 113 10.01 17.80 -9.02
CA PRO A 113 10.95 18.79 -9.50
C PRO A 113 11.80 18.26 -10.66
N ALA A 114 11.96 19.06 -11.71
CA ALA A 114 12.72 18.66 -12.90
C ALA A 114 14.13 18.17 -12.57
N GLY A 115 14.81 18.81 -11.61
CA GLY A 115 16.15 18.41 -11.19
C GLY A 115 16.20 17.02 -10.55
N GLU A 116 15.12 16.54 -9.91
CA GLU A 116 15.05 15.17 -9.38
C GLU A 116 14.85 14.15 -10.51
N LEU A 117 14.05 14.49 -11.53
CA LEU A 117 13.88 13.65 -12.72
C LEU A 117 15.18 13.55 -13.53
N GLU A 118 15.94 14.63 -13.66
CA GLU A 118 17.28 14.62 -14.27
C GLU A 118 18.24 13.68 -13.52
N LYS A 119 18.22 13.72 -12.18
CA LYS A 119 19.03 12.82 -11.35
C LYS A 119 18.59 11.36 -11.47
N LEU A 120 17.28 11.12 -11.58
CA LEU A 120 16.75 9.77 -11.81
C LEU A 120 17.25 9.21 -13.15
N GLU A 121 17.24 10.02 -14.22
CA GLU A 121 17.78 9.62 -15.51
C GLU A 121 19.31 9.40 -15.47
N GLU A 122 20.03 10.23 -14.72
CA GLU A 122 21.45 10.03 -14.49
C GLU A 122 21.74 8.71 -13.78
N PHE A 123 20.96 8.38 -12.72
CA PHE A 123 21.04 7.08 -12.03
C PHE A 123 20.77 5.91 -12.99
N ARG A 124 19.72 6.02 -13.85
CA ARG A 124 19.42 5.04 -14.90
C ARG A 124 20.63 4.79 -15.81
N ASN A 125 21.30 5.85 -16.22
CA ASN A 125 22.47 5.76 -17.10
C ASN A 125 23.69 5.16 -16.39
N ARG A 126 23.84 5.39 -15.08
CA ARG A 126 24.87 4.75 -14.26
C ARG A 126 24.58 3.27 -14.07
N TRP A 127 23.31 2.90 -13.80
CA TRP A 127 22.87 1.51 -13.68
C TRP A 127 23.19 0.70 -14.95
N LYS A 128 22.94 1.23 -16.14
CA LYS A 128 23.22 0.55 -17.41
C LYS A 128 24.70 0.19 -17.62
N ARG A 129 25.61 0.86 -16.90
CA ARG A 129 27.05 0.59 -16.94
C ARG A 129 27.52 -0.39 -15.86
N MET A 130 26.64 -0.69 -14.92
CA MET A 130 26.93 -1.62 -13.85
C MET A 130 26.62 -3.05 -14.26
N SER A 131 27.31 -4.01 -13.63
CA SER A 131 27.11 -5.44 -13.86
C SER A 131 26.60 -6.10 -12.59
N PHE A 132 25.26 -6.13 -12.46
CA PHE A 132 24.56 -6.97 -11.50
C PHE A 132 23.60 -7.87 -12.29
N PRO A 133 24.10 -8.92 -12.97
CA PRO A 133 23.28 -9.74 -13.88
C PRO A 133 22.15 -10.49 -13.17
N GLU A 134 22.27 -10.68 -11.85
CA GLU A 134 21.28 -11.35 -11.03
C GLU A 134 20.12 -10.43 -10.60
N VAL A 135 20.24 -9.11 -10.83
CA VAL A 135 19.20 -8.12 -10.47
C VAL A 135 18.28 -7.90 -11.63
N ALA A 136 16.99 -8.18 -11.43
CA ALA A 136 15.97 -7.78 -12.40
C ALA A 136 15.64 -6.28 -12.23
N PHE A 137 15.84 -5.53 -13.30
CA PHE A 137 15.57 -4.10 -13.35
C PHE A 137 14.12 -3.85 -13.83
N GLU A 138 13.35 -3.13 -13.02
CA GLU A 138 12.01 -2.67 -13.37
C GLU A 138 11.99 -1.16 -13.49
N ASP A 139 11.72 -0.65 -14.70
CA ASP A 139 11.51 0.77 -14.93
C ASP A 139 10.02 1.11 -14.75
N LYS A 140 9.72 1.95 -13.75
CA LYS A 140 8.38 2.44 -13.46
C LYS A 140 8.15 3.88 -13.99
N GLY A 141 9.06 4.38 -14.82
CA GLY A 141 9.03 5.74 -15.34
C GLY A 141 9.50 6.78 -14.33
N VAL A 142 8.85 6.89 -13.19
CA VAL A 142 9.15 7.86 -12.12
C VAL A 142 9.95 7.28 -10.95
N SER A 143 10.29 6.00 -11.02
CA SER A 143 11.15 5.28 -10.06
C SER A 143 11.70 4.01 -10.71
N PHE A 144 12.63 3.32 -10.03
CA PHE A 144 13.19 2.03 -10.46
C PHE A 144 13.14 1.00 -9.37
N GLY A 145 12.66 -0.20 -9.69
CA GLY A 145 12.78 -1.39 -8.85
C GLY A 145 14.02 -2.20 -9.23
N LEU A 146 14.89 -2.45 -8.26
CA LEU A 146 16.07 -3.31 -8.38
C LEU A 146 15.82 -4.60 -7.59
N HIS A 147 15.26 -5.61 -8.25
CA HIS A 147 14.81 -6.86 -7.64
C HIS A 147 15.97 -7.84 -7.52
N TYR A 148 16.24 -8.28 -6.30
CA TYR A 148 17.32 -9.26 -6.00
C TYR A 148 16.78 -10.58 -5.41
N ARG A 149 15.51 -10.90 -5.61
CA ARG A 149 14.87 -12.14 -5.11
C ARG A 149 15.57 -13.40 -5.60
N GLY A 150 16.06 -13.39 -6.84
CA GLY A 150 16.83 -14.50 -7.42
C GLY A 150 18.23 -14.69 -6.83
N ALA A 151 18.75 -13.69 -6.09
CA ALA A 151 20.10 -13.68 -5.54
C ALA A 151 20.16 -12.89 -4.22
N PRO A 152 19.56 -13.39 -3.12
CA PRO A 152 19.45 -12.66 -1.85
C PRO A 152 20.80 -12.21 -1.28
N GLN A 153 21.88 -12.95 -1.57
CA GLN A 153 23.25 -12.67 -1.11
C GLN A 153 23.79 -11.34 -1.63
N ILE A 154 23.27 -10.80 -2.75
CA ILE A 154 23.76 -9.53 -3.30
C ILE A 154 23.11 -8.29 -2.63
N ARG A 155 22.18 -8.47 -1.69
CA ARG A 155 21.50 -7.36 -1.01
C ARG A 155 22.49 -6.32 -0.45
N GLN A 156 23.53 -6.77 0.24
CA GLN A 156 24.51 -5.85 0.84
C GLN A 156 25.34 -5.10 -0.21
N PRO A 157 26.02 -5.76 -1.18
CA PRO A 157 26.80 -5.06 -2.18
C PRO A 157 25.92 -4.17 -3.08
N LEU A 158 24.70 -4.58 -3.42
CA LEU A 158 23.77 -3.77 -4.19
C LEU A 158 23.36 -2.51 -3.40
N GLY A 159 22.97 -2.68 -2.14
CA GLY A 159 22.58 -1.55 -1.27
C GLY A 159 23.72 -0.57 -1.04
N ALA A 160 24.96 -1.06 -0.85
CA ALA A 160 26.14 -0.23 -0.73
C ALA A 160 26.41 0.59 -2.00
N TRP A 161 26.32 -0.04 -3.17
CA TRP A 161 26.49 0.64 -4.45
C TRP A 161 25.39 1.72 -4.64
N ILE A 162 24.12 1.39 -4.42
CA ILE A 162 23.02 2.37 -4.52
C ILE A 162 23.29 3.57 -3.58
N SER A 163 23.66 3.30 -2.32
CA SER A 163 23.92 4.36 -1.35
C SER A 163 25.07 5.27 -1.78
N GLN A 164 26.11 4.72 -2.38
CA GLN A 164 27.24 5.49 -2.92
C GLN A 164 26.80 6.38 -4.09
N GLU A 165 25.97 5.87 -5.00
CA GLU A 165 25.45 6.65 -6.12
C GLU A 165 24.49 7.76 -5.64
N LEU A 166 23.61 7.48 -4.70
CA LEU A 166 22.67 8.47 -4.16
C LEU A 166 23.38 9.58 -3.37
N ALA A 167 24.53 9.31 -2.75
CA ALA A 167 25.35 10.34 -2.12
C ALA A 167 25.83 11.42 -3.12
N GLN A 168 25.97 11.05 -4.41
CA GLN A 168 26.35 11.97 -5.49
C GLN A 168 25.14 12.57 -6.23
N LEU A 169 23.98 11.89 -6.15
CA LEU A 169 22.74 12.27 -6.84
C LEU A 169 21.70 12.76 -5.82
N GLN A 170 21.99 13.90 -5.18
CA GLN A 170 21.07 14.48 -4.20
C GLN A 170 19.68 14.74 -4.80
N GLY A 171 18.63 14.44 -4.04
CA GLY A 171 17.24 14.52 -4.50
C GLY A 171 16.64 13.17 -4.90
N LEU A 172 17.40 12.08 -4.75
CA LEU A 172 16.89 10.72 -4.83
C LEU A 172 16.94 10.02 -3.46
N ILE A 173 16.03 9.08 -3.26
CA ILE A 173 15.97 8.22 -2.08
C ILE A 173 15.93 6.76 -2.46
N ILE A 174 16.31 5.90 -1.51
CA ILE A 174 16.11 4.45 -1.59
C ILE A 174 14.94 4.07 -0.68
N ARG A 175 14.01 3.29 -1.20
CA ARG A 175 12.92 2.67 -0.45
C ARG A 175 13.15 1.17 -0.38
N PRO A 176 13.29 0.58 0.81
CA PRO A 176 13.34 -0.87 0.93
C PRO A 176 11.96 -1.47 0.68
N GLY A 177 11.92 -2.56 -0.07
CA GLY A 177 10.73 -3.36 -0.26
C GLY A 177 11.07 -4.85 -0.11
N LYS A 178 10.10 -5.70 -0.38
CA LYS A 178 10.24 -7.16 -0.29
C LYS A 178 11.17 -7.70 -1.38
N MET A 179 12.46 -7.91 -1.06
CA MET A 179 13.52 -8.35 -1.99
C MET A 179 13.72 -7.40 -3.17
N VAL A 180 13.49 -6.11 -2.96
CA VAL A 180 13.67 -5.03 -3.93
C VAL A 180 14.21 -3.78 -3.23
N PHE A 181 15.06 -3.04 -3.89
CA PHE A 181 15.34 -1.65 -3.60
C PHE A 181 14.67 -0.78 -4.66
N GLU A 182 13.85 0.15 -4.24
CA GLU A 182 13.28 1.14 -5.13
C GLU A 182 14.03 2.47 -5.02
N VAL A 183 14.53 2.97 -6.14
CA VAL A 183 15.16 4.30 -6.23
C VAL A 183 14.13 5.26 -6.81
N ALA A 184 13.85 6.33 -6.11
CA ALA A 184 12.80 7.29 -6.45
C ALA A 184 13.24 8.73 -6.14
N PRO A 185 12.61 9.74 -6.76
CA PRO A 185 12.72 11.14 -6.34
C PRO A 185 12.37 11.33 -4.87
N ALA A 186 13.09 12.20 -4.18
CA ALA A 186 12.85 12.46 -2.75
C ALA A 186 11.48 13.13 -2.49
N SER A 187 11.00 13.91 -3.46
CA SER A 187 9.66 14.54 -3.42
C SER A 187 8.51 13.58 -3.68
N MET A 188 8.80 12.35 -4.11
CA MET A 188 7.76 11.36 -4.37
C MET A 188 7.06 10.95 -3.07
N PRO A 189 5.70 10.95 -3.03
CA PRO A 189 4.96 10.64 -1.81
C PRO A 189 5.22 9.22 -1.32
N SER A 190 4.96 8.98 -0.04
CA SER A 190 4.84 7.65 0.56
C SER A 190 3.38 7.31 0.81
N LYS A 191 3.06 6.02 1.06
CA LYS A 191 1.71 5.61 1.47
C LYS A 191 1.25 6.34 2.73
N GLU A 192 2.17 6.59 3.67
CA GLU A 192 1.90 7.36 4.89
C GLU A 192 1.36 8.77 4.60
N VAL A 193 1.97 9.50 3.64
CA VAL A 193 1.50 10.83 3.23
C VAL A 193 0.08 10.75 2.71
N VAL A 194 -0.22 9.79 1.84
CA VAL A 194 -1.57 9.59 1.27
C VAL A 194 -2.59 9.27 2.36
N VAL A 195 -2.26 8.34 3.26
CA VAL A 195 -3.19 7.95 4.34
C VAL A 195 -3.42 9.11 5.29
N ASN A 196 -2.39 9.89 5.63
CA ASN A 196 -2.53 11.08 6.46
C ASN A 196 -3.44 12.15 5.83
N GLU A 197 -3.37 12.33 4.51
CA GLU A 197 -4.29 13.20 3.78
C GLU A 197 -5.73 12.66 3.82
N LEU A 198 -5.93 11.35 3.65
CA LEU A 198 -7.25 10.72 3.72
C LEU A 198 -7.89 10.82 5.10
N LEU A 199 -7.10 10.73 6.18
CA LEU A 199 -7.56 10.91 7.56
C LEU A 199 -8.16 12.29 7.84
N SER A 200 -7.85 13.31 7.02
CA SER A 200 -8.45 14.64 7.11
C SER A 200 -9.92 14.65 6.67
N PHE A 201 -10.34 13.69 5.86
CA PHE A 201 -11.71 13.58 5.32
C PHE A 201 -12.49 12.42 5.92
N THR A 202 -11.80 11.36 6.30
CA THR A 202 -12.37 10.14 6.88
C THR A 202 -11.57 9.79 8.12
N PRO A 203 -11.98 10.31 9.29
CA PRO A 203 -11.16 10.26 10.51
C PRO A 203 -11.05 8.86 11.14
N ARG A 204 -11.89 7.90 10.72
CA ARG A 204 -11.82 6.49 11.11
C ARG A 204 -11.43 5.64 9.93
N VAL A 205 -10.35 4.89 10.08
CA VAL A 205 -9.78 4.12 8.98
C VAL A 205 -9.47 2.69 9.41
N VAL A 206 -9.81 1.76 8.54
CA VAL A 206 -9.27 0.39 8.54
C VAL A 206 -8.19 0.32 7.46
N PHE A 207 -6.95 0.13 7.87
CA PHE A 207 -5.83 -0.01 6.94
C PHE A 207 -5.31 -1.43 6.92
N SER A 208 -5.01 -1.95 5.74
CA SER A 208 -4.33 -3.25 5.61
C SER A 208 -3.16 -3.17 4.63
N GLY A 209 -2.03 -3.77 5.02
CA GLY A 209 -0.79 -3.80 4.27
C GLY A 209 0.06 -5.02 4.61
N ASP A 210 1.17 -5.26 3.91
CA ASP A 210 1.98 -6.48 4.08
C ASP A 210 3.50 -6.24 4.14
N ASP A 211 4.01 -5.08 3.72
CA ASP A 211 5.44 -4.87 3.53
C ASP A 211 6.01 -3.57 4.16
N TYR A 212 7.32 -3.35 3.95
CA TYR A 212 8.01 -2.15 4.44
C TYR A 212 7.44 -0.83 3.92
N GLY A 213 6.81 -0.83 2.75
CA GLY A 213 6.13 0.34 2.20
C GLY A 213 4.93 0.78 3.03
N ASP A 214 4.41 -0.13 3.86
CA ASP A 214 3.27 0.11 4.75
C ASP A 214 3.68 0.51 6.17
N LEU A 215 4.96 0.31 6.55
CA LEU A 215 5.45 0.57 7.91
C LEU A 215 5.18 2.01 8.38
N GLY A 216 5.36 3.00 7.49
CA GLY A 216 5.04 4.39 7.79
C GLY A 216 3.57 4.59 8.16
N VAL A 217 2.67 3.90 7.47
CA VAL A 217 1.23 3.94 7.77
C VAL A 217 0.93 3.27 9.11
N PHE A 218 1.47 2.08 9.38
CA PHE A 218 1.28 1.41 10.66
C PHE A 218 1.74 2.28 11.84
N ARG A 219 2.92 2.91 11.72
CA ARG A 219 3.43 3.85 12.72
C ARG A 219 2.53 5.09 12.87
N LEU A 220 2.05 5.68 11.77
CA LEU A 220 1.14 6.81 11.77
C LEU A 220 -0.13 6.49 12.57
N LEU A 221 -0.75 5.33 12.31
CA LEU A 221 -2.01 4.94 12.94
C LEU A 221 -1.86 4.61 14.43
N ARG A 222 -0.65 4.36 14.92
CA ARG A 222 -0.35 4.17 16.35
C ARG A 222 -0.15 5.47 17.13
N LEU A 223 -0.08 6.62 16.49
CA LEU A 223 -0.03 7.90 17.18
C LEU A 223 -1.31 8.13 17.99
N ASP A 224 -1.21 8.80 19.13
CA ASP A 224 -2.32 9.04 20.07
C ASP A 224 -3.57 9.63 19.42
N ASN A 225 -3.39 10.45 18.38
CA ASN A 225 -4.48 11.05 17.63
C ASN A 225 -5.31 10.06 16.82
N TYR A 226 -4.73 8.90 16.45
CA TYR A 226 -5.33 7.93 15.53
C TYR A 226 -5.58 6.57 16.16
N SER A 227 -4.79 6.14 17.13
CA SER A 227 -4.81 4.79 17.70
C SER A 227 -6.18 4.35 18.27
N LYS A 228 -7.01 5.30 18.69
CA LYS A 228 -8.38 5.03 19.17
C LYS A 228 -9.46 5.08 18.08
N ARG A 229 -9.08 5.50 16.88
CA ARG A 229 -10.02 5.71 15.76
C ARG A 229 -9.74 4.78 14.58
N CYS A 230 -8.54 4.26 14.49
CA CYS A 230 -8.09 3.48 13.35
C CYS A 230 -7.81 2.05 13.76
N LEU A 231 -7.95 1.15 12.80
CA LEU A 231 -7.64 -0.27 12.93
C LEU A 231 -6.61 -0.64 11.85
N SER A 232 -5.50 -1.18 12.27
CA SER A 232 -4.42 -1.61 11.39
C SER A 232 -4.31 -3.13 11.35
N ILE A 233 -4.33 -3.71 10.13
CA ILE A 233 -4.32 -5.17 9.92
C ILE A 233 -3.13 -5.52 9.03
N LEU A 234 -2.18 -6.25 9.57
CA LEU A 234 -1.04 -6.77 8.83
C LEU A 234 -1.38 -8.09 8.15
N VAL A 235 -1.10 -8.22 6.86
CA VAL A 235 -1.09 -9.53 6.18
C VAL A 235 0.32 -10.08 6.26
N ALA A 236 0.56 -10.92 7.27
CA ALA A 236 1.88 -11.49 7.53
C ALA A 236 2.14 -12.69 6.61
N ASN A 237 3.27 -12.66 5.90
CA ASN A 237 3.81 -13.86 5.25
C ASN A 237 4.92 -14.39 6.13
N ALA A 238 4.74 -15.57 6.70
CA ALA A 238 5.61 -16.16 7.73
C ALA A 238 7.12 -16.15 7.44
N SER A 239 7.52 -16.10 6.17
CA SER A 239 8.94 -16.14 5.77
C SER A 239 9.54 -14.75 5.42
N GLU A 240 8.74 -13.71 5.27
CA GLU A 240 9.18 -12.44 4.68
C GLU A 240 8.70 -11.19 5.41
N THR A 241 7.84 -11.33 6.44
CA THR A 241 7.33 -10.18 7.21
C THR A 241 8.36 -9.75 8.25
N PRO A 242 8.79 -8.49 8.24
CA PRO A 242 9.69 -7.96 9.27
C PRO A 242 9.04 -7.95 10.66
N ASP A 243 9.81 -8.28 11.70
CA ASP A 243 9.34 -8.27 13.09
C ASP A 243 8.75 -6.90 13.49
N GLU A 244 9.37 -5.82 13.03
CA GLU A 244 8.93 -4.46 13.30
C GLU A 244 7.49 -4.18 12.82
N LEU A 245 7.09 -4.70 11.65
CA LEU A 245 5.70 -4.60 11.18
C LEU A 245 4.74 -5.34 12.11
N ALA A 246 5.18 -6.52 12.55
CA ALA A 246 4.37 -7.35 13.45
C ALA A 246 4.13 -6.69 14.82
N GLU A 247 5.02 -5.81 15.27
CA GLU A 247 4.89 -5.09 16.55
C GLU A 247 4.05 -3.81 16.42
N THR A 248 3.84 -3.31 15.20
CA THR A 248 3.17 -2.03 14.96
C THR A 248 1.71 -2.14 14.51
N CYS A 249 1.19 -3.33 14.23
CA CYS A 249 -0.21 -3.55 13.84
C CYS A 249 -1.10 -3.93 15.02
N ASP A 250 -2.42 -3.71 14.87
CA ASP A 250 -3.43 -4.13 15.86
C ASP A 250 -3.82 -5.60 15.67
N LEU A 251 -3.96 -6.03 14.42
CA LEU A 251 -4.32 -7.40 14.05
C LEU A 251 -3.38 -7.97 12.99
N LYS A 252 -3.29 -9.30 12.95
CA LYS A 252 -2.50 -10.05 11.97
C LYS A 252 -3.33 -11.13 11.30
N THR A 253 -3.16 -11.25 9.99
CA THR A 253 -3.68 -12.34 9.16
C THR A 253 -2.53 -12.98 8.40
N GLN A 254 -2.69 -14.22 7.94
CA GLN A 254 -1.62 -14.98 7.28
C GLN A 254 -1.71 -14.97 5.75
N SER A 255 -2.79 -14.41 5.21
CA SER A 255 -3.04 -14.39 3.77
C SER A 255 -4.12 -13.38 3.38
N PRO A 256 -4.19 -12.98 2.09
CA PRO A 256 -5.32 -12.21 1.57
C PRO A 256 -6.69 -12.87 1.82
N ALA A 257 -6.76 -14.21 1.77
CA ALA A 257 -8.01 -14.94 2.04
C ALA A 257 -8.47 -14.77 3.49
N GLU A 258 -7.54 -14.85 4.45
CA GLU A 258 -7.85 -14.63 5.87
C GLU A 258 -8.22 -13.18 6.15
N LEU A 259 -7.50 -12.22 5.55
CA LEU A 259 -7.88 -10.80 5.61
C LEU A 259 -9.32 -10.61 5.12
N ALA A 260 -9.71 -11.23 4.01
CA ALA A 260 -11.07 -11.11 3.48
C ALA A 260 -12.12 -11.58 4.50
N LEU A 261 -11.86 -12.68 5.23
CA LEU A 261 -12.76 -13.17 6.30
C LEU A 261 -12.84 -12.19 7.48
N VAL A 262 -11.72 -11.61 7.88
CA VAL A 262 -11.68 -10.58 8.94
C VAL A 262 -12.47 -9.35 8.54
N ILE A 263 -12.30 -8.88 7.30
CA ILE A 263 -13.05 -7.71 6.77
C ILE A 263 -14.54 -8.02 6.67
N ASP A 264 -14.95 -9.22 6.21
CA ASP A 264 -16.37 -9.60 6.16
C ASP A 264 -17.00 -9.59 7.55
N ARG A 265 -16.29 -10.13 8.55
CA ARG A 265 -16.74 -10.10 9.94
C ARG A 265 -16.87 -8.68 10.48
N LEU A 266 -15.89 -7.81 10.23
CA LEU A 266 -15.94 -6.40 10.61
C LEU A 266 -17.13 -5.69 9.99
N LEU A 267 -17.37 -5.88 8.69
CA LEU A 267 -18.53 -5.32 8.00
C LEU A 267 -19.85 -5.81 8.63
N GLY A 268 -19.92 -7.10 8.99
CA GLY A 268 -21.07 -7.63 9.72
C GLY A 268 -21.32 -6.95 11.07
N LEU A 269 -20.26 -6.56 11.78
CA LEU A 269 -20.37 -5.79 13.02
C LEU A 269 -20.75 -4.32 12.78
N LEU A 270 -20.22 -3.69 11.76
CA LEU A 270 -20.51 -2.28 11.40
C LEU A 270 -21.96 -2.10 10.89
N ASP A 271 -22.50 -3.09 10.17
CA ASP A 271 -23.85 -3.02 9.57
C ASP A 271 -24.97 -3.35 10.56
N GLN A 272 -24.68 -3.78 11.79
CA GLN A 272 -25.67 -4.05 12.84
C GLN A 272 -26.23 -2.78 13.51
N SER A 273 -26.15 -1.65 12.81
CA SER A 273 -26.55 -0.31 13.30
C SER A 273 -28.05 -0.09 13.23
#